data_a661bd8ac094e143d4c9607fbad9f887
#
_entry.id   a661bd8ac094e143d4c9607fbad9f887
#
_cell.length_a   1.000
_cell.length_b   1.000
_cell.length_c   1.000
_cell.angle_alpha   90.00
_cell.angle_beta   90.00
_cell.angle_gamma   90.00
#
_symmetry.space_group_name_H-M   'P 1'
#
loop_
_entity.id
_entity.type
_entity.pdbx_description
1 polymer ?
#
loop_
_entity_poly.entity_id
_entity_poly.type
_entity_poly.pdbx_seq_one_letter_code
_entity_poly.pdbx_strand_id
1 'polypeptide(L)'
;YTDMIPYLKNMSNEEKKMYDENVFNMGKLLKMCDAAITSTSHMKMELEKYVPEVFVNRNTASEQMERLSEKVLKQKKIKSTIDIGYFSGSITHNDDFELILPVLLNLMERYTNLRLHLVGELDIPEVLQQFGSRIIIHSFIDWKELPRLISDVDINLAPLRNTLFNKAKSENKWVEAALVKVPTVASDVGAFKEMIVQGQTGVLCNSEKAWENALIDLIENRNKRIIIGEKAYQFCKKNCLTYRNANKLTTFINEHLNENILFVLPSLEISGGVLVALKHAEILQKYNVDVSIGYINATEKWYELLETKLPVLPVNPESIKGKWNIVVATMWSTLDTVKRYEDVQRKMYLVQNYETDFYQLGDVSRKKANSTY
;
A
#
# COMPACT_ATOMS: atom_id res chain seq x y z
N TYR A 1 -16.05 7.49 9.78
CA TYR A 1 -14.60 7.48 9.51
C TYR A 1 -13.83 7.01 10.73
N THR A 2 -14.17 7.48 11.95
CA THR A 2 -13.55 7.03 13.21
C THR A 2 -13.69 5.53 13.43
N ASP A 3 -14.74 4.89 12.91
CA ASP A 3 -14.94 3.43 13.00
C ASP A 3 -13.99 2.63 12.09
N MET A 4 -13.35 3.27 11.13
CA MET A 4 -12.44 2.60 10.19
C MET A 4 -11.02 2.49 10.73
N ILE A 5 -10.63 3.37 11.65
CA ILE A 5 -9.25 3.51 12.05
C ILE A 5 -9.06 2.95 13.45
N PRO A 6 -8.21 1.95 13.64
CA PRO A 6 -7.96 1.41 14.96
C PRO A 6 -7.22 2.44 15.82
N TYR A 7 -7.73 2.73 17.00
CA TYR A 7 -6.91 3.37 18.02
C TYR A 7 -5.71 2.47 18.34
N LEU A 8 -4.54 3.05 18.42
CA LEU A 8 -3.39 2.31 18.88
C LEU A 8 -3.53 2.01 20.36
N LYS A 9 -3.08 0.84 20.80
CA LYS A 9 -3.31 0.31 22.17
C LYS A 9 -2.92 1.28 23.29
N ASN A 10 -1.98 2.18 23.03
CA ASN A 10 -1.41 3.10 24.03
C ASN A 10 -1.81 4.58 23.86
N MET A 11 -2.85 4.88 23.06
CA MET A 11 -3.32 6.26 22.91
C MET A 11 -4.02 6.76 24.17
N SER A 12 -3.62 7.93 24.66
CA SER A 12 -4.32 8.68 25.70
C SER A 12 -5.69 9.17 25.23
N ASN A 13 -6.56 9.57 26.15
CA ASN A 13 -7.85 10.14 25.78
C ASN A 13 -7.75 11.45 24.99
N GLU A 14 -6.71 12.25 25.25
CA GLU A 14 -6.44 13.49 24.51
C GLU A 14 -6.01 13.19 23.07
N GLU A 15 -5.11 12.22 22.90
CA GLU A 15 -4.69 11.78 21.56
C GLU A 15 -5.86 11.22 20.75
N LYS A 16 -6.73 10.42 21.38
CA LYS A 16 -7.96 9.91 20.73
C LYS A 16 -8.87 11.04 20.27
N LYS A 17 -9.08 12.03 21.14
CA LYS A 17 -9.93 13.19 20.81
C LYS A 17 -9.35 13.99 19.65
N MET A 18 -8.05 14.28 19.69
CA MET A 18 -7.37 14.97 18.58
C MET A 18 -7.48 14.16 17.28
N TYR A 19 -7.32 12.86 17.38
CA TYR A 19 -7.43 11.94 16.25
C TYR A 19 -8.84 12.00 15.62
N ASP A 20 -9.88 11.92 16.45
CA ASP A 20 -11.27 12.00 15.99
C ASP A 20 -11.61 13.36 15.36
N GLU A 21 -11.12 14.45 15.95
CA GLU A 21 -11.27 15.79 15.39
C GLU A 21 -10.59 15.90 14.02
N ASN A 22 -9.41 15.31 13.87
CA ASN A 22 -8.67 15.28 12.62
C ASN A 22 -9.42 14.53 11.52
N VAL A 23 -9.90 13.32 11.84
CA VAL A 23 -10.71 12.51 10.93
C VAL A 23 -11.99 13.24 10.52
N PHE A 24 -12.66 13.92 11.48
CA PHE A 24 -13.83 14.72 11.19
C PHE A 24 -13.53 15.89 10.25
N ASN A 25 -12.42 16.60 10.46
CA ASN A 25 -12.00 17.69 9.59
C ASN A 25 -11.61 17.21 8.20
N MET A 26 -10.94 16.05 8.09
CA MET A 26 -10.69 15.41 6.79
C MET A 26 -12.01 15.15 6.04
N GLY A 27 -13.05 14.67 6.72
CA GLY A 27 -14.36 14.49 6.13
C GLY A 27 -14.99 15.80 5.62
N LYS A 28 -14.75 16.94 6.31
CA LYS A 28 -15.17 18.26 5.82
C LYS A 28 -14.42 18.67 4.55
N LEU A 29 -13.11 18.44 4.52
CA LEU A 29 -12.29 18.75 3.34
C LEU A 29 -12.71 17.91 2.13
N LEU A 30 -12.96 16.61 2.34
CA LEU A 30 -13.45 15.73 1.27
C LEU A 30 -14.75 16.25 0.64
N LYS A 31 -15.68 16.79 1.44
CA LYS A 31 -16.93 17.38 0.92
C LYS A 31 -16.74 18.62 0.05
N MET A 32 -15.55 19.21 0.06
CA MET A 32 -15.19 20.34 -0.79
C MET A 32 -14.55 19.92 -2.11
N CYS A 33 -14.29 18.61 -2.29
CA CYS A 33 -13.71 18.07 -3.50
C CYS A 33 -14.81 17.69 -4.49
N ASP A 34 -14.56 17.91 -5.78
CA ASP A 34 -15.46 17.49 -6.86
C ASP A 34 -15.37 15.99 -7.11
N ALA A 35 -14.19 15.42 -6.92
CA ALA A 35 -13.93 13.99 -7.06
C ALA A 35 -12.83 13.52 -6.12
N ALA A 36 -12.76 12.22 -5.88
CA ALA A 36 -11.66 11.56 -5.17
C ALA A 36 -11.11 10.37 -5.95
N ILE A 37 -9.83 10.10 -5.77
CA ILE A 37 -9.17 8.92 -6.31
C ILE A 37 -8.71 8.07 -5.13
N THR A 38 -9.02 6.79 -5.15
CA THR A 38 -8.64 5.85 -4.08
C THR A 38 -8.11 4.54 -4.65
N SER A 39 -7.58 3.68 -3.79
CA SER A 39 -6.92 2.44 -4.21
C SER A 39 -7.78 1.18 -4.09
N THR A 40 -8.91 1.20 -3.39
CA THR A 40 -9.74 0.01 -3.16
C THR A 40 -11.23 0.30 -3.32
N SER A 41 -11.98 -0.74 -3.67
CA SER A 41 -13.45 -0.63 -3.79
C SER A 41 -14.10 -0.31 -2.44
N HIS A 42 -13.52 -0.80 -1.34
CA HIS A 42 -14.05 -0.50 0.00
C HIS A 42 -13.85 0.98 0.36
N MET A 43 -12.67 1.54 0.08
CA MET A 43 -12.42 2.97 0.26
C MET A 43 -13.34 3.82 -0.64
N LYS A 44 -13.63 3.37 -1.86
CA LYS A 44 -14.60 4.03 -2.74
C LYS A 44 -15.95 4.16 -2.04
N MET A 45 -16.52 3.05 -1.55
CA MET A 45 -17.81 3.07 -0.85
C MET A 45 -17.83 4.02 0.35
N GLU A 46 -16.71 4.13 1.06
CA GLU A 46 -16.62 5.04 2.21
C GLU A 46 -16.49 6.50 1.77
N LEU A 47 -15.72 6.79 0.72
CA LEU A 47 -15.50 8.14 0.21
C LEU A 47 -16.75 8.70 -0.51
N GLU A 48 -17.56 7.86 -1.15
CA GLU A 48 -18.82 8.25 -1.80
C GLU A 48 -19.83 8.87 -0.82
N LYS A 49 -19.64 8.71 0.49
CA LYS A 49 -20.42 9.39 1.52
C LYS A 49 -20.08 10.90 1.64
N TYR A 50 -18.95 11.32 1.10
CA TYR A 50 -18.40 12.67 1.25
C TYR A 50 -18.17 13.39 -0.06
N VAL A 51 -17.89 12.67 -1.13
CA VAL A 51 -17.50 13.20 -2.43
C VAL A 51 -18.46 12.67 -3.50
N PRO A 52 -18.93 13.53 -4.43
CA PRO A 52 -19.89 13.13 -5.45
C PRO A 52 -19.42 11.99 -6.35
N GLU A 53 -18.11 11.93 -6.60
CA GLU A 53 -17.53 10.95 -7.49
C GLU A 53 -16.21 10.38 -6.94
N VAL A 54 -16.05 9.05 -7.04
CA VAL A 54 -14.84 8.38 -6.56
C VAL A 54 -14.36 7.37 -7.59
N PHE A 55 -13.13 7.57 -8.05
CA PHE A 55 -12.45 6.67 -8.96
C PHE A 55 -11.54 5.69 -8.21
N VAL A 56 -11.63 4.39 -8.52
CA VAL A 56 -10.73 3.38 -7.97
C VAL A 56 -9.54 3.20 -8.91
N ASN A 57 -8.40 3.72 -8.51
CA ASN A 57 -7.12 3.48 -9.14
C ASN A 57 -6.29 2.55 -8.24
N ARG A 58 -6.38 1.24 -8.48
CA ARG A 58 -5.70 0.25 -7.63
C ARG A 58 -4.20 0.48 -7.57
N ASN A 59 -3.62 0.17 -6.42
CA ASN A 59 -2.17 0.12 -6.29
C ASN A 59 -1.61 -0.96 -7.21
N THR A 60 -0.60 -0.60 -7.99
CA THR A 60 -0.01 -1.46 -8.99
C THR A 60 1.51 -1.40 -8.92
N ALA A 61 2.17 -2.46 -9.35
CA ALA A 61 3.62 -2.50 -9.36
C ALA A 61 4.20 -1.63 -10.48
N SER A 62 5.25 -0.88 -10.14
CA SER A 62 6.00 -0.07 -11.10
C SER A 62 6.81 -0.96 -12.05
N GLU A 63 7.18 -0.42 -13.20
CA GLU A 63 8.10 -1.08 -14.14
C GLU A 63 9.45 -1.42 -13.47
N GLN A 64 9.92 -0.58 -12.55
CA GLN A 64 11.13 -0.86 -11.80
C GLN A 64 10.97 -2.07 -10.88
N MET A 65 9.84 -2.18 -10.16
CA MET A 65 9.53 -3.37 -9.33
C MET A 65 9.47 -4.62 -10.21
N GLU A 66 8.85 -4.55 -11.37
CA GLU A 66 8.79 -5.65 -12.35
C GLU A 66 10.20 -6.09 -12.77
N ARG A 67 11.06 -5.16 -13.21
CA ARG A 67 12.44 -5.44 -13.62
C ARG A 67 13.28 -6.07 -12.50
N LEU A 68 13.15 -5.57 -11.27
CA LEU A 68 13.83 -6.14 -10.09
C LEU A 68 13.35 -7.56 -9.82
N SER A 69 12.05 -7.81 -9.89
CA SER A 69 11.44 -9.12 -9.71
C SER A 69 11.91 -10.12 -10.77
N GLU A 70 11.96 -9.73 -12.05
CA GLU A 70 12.45 -10.56 -13.15
C GLU A 70 13.95 -10.92 -13.00
N LYS A 71 14.75 -9.97 -12.52
CA LYS A 71 16.17 -10.20 -12.24
C LYS A 71 16.37 -11.30 -11.18
N VAL A 72 15.56 -11.28 -10.14
CA VAL A 72 15.62 -12.23 -9.03
C VAL A 72 15.15 -13.62 -9.47
N LEU A 73 14.12 -13.72 -10.29
CA LEU A 73 13.61 -15.00 -10.80
C LEU A 73 14.67 -15.84 -11.51
N LYS A 74 15.68 -15.21 -12.12
CA LYS A 74 16.80 -15.89 -12.78
C LYS A 74 17.79 -16.54 -11.79
N GLN A 75 17.69 -16.20 -10.50
CA GLN A 75 18.67 -16.60 -9.46
C GLN A 75 18.07 -17.57 -8.43
N LYS A 76 16.85 -18.03 -8.61
CA LYS A 76 16.14 -18.86 -7.61
C LYS A 76 16.89 -20.17 -7.35
N LYS A 77 17.23 -20.43 -6.06
CA LYS A 77 17.98 -21.61 -5.62
C LYS A 77 17.04 -22.71 -5.13
N ILE A 78 17.45 -23.94 -5.34
CA ILE A 78 16.78 -25.11 -4.72
C ILE A 78 17.33 -25.24 -3.30
N LYS A 79 16.45 -25.38 -2.32
CA LYS A 79 16.76 -25.54 -0.89
C LYS A 79 15.98 -26.70 -0.30
N SER A 80 16.50 -27.26 0.81
CA SER A 80 15.89 -28.37 1.53
C SER A 80 14.89 -27.91 2.61
N THR A 81 14.95 -26.65 2.99
CA THR A 81 14.02 -26.02 3.93
C THR A 81 12.78 -25.49 3.22
N ILE A 82 11.70 -25.33 3.96
CA ILE A 82 10.52 -24.62 3.52
C ILE A 82 10.46 -23.32 4.32
N ASP A 83 10.46 -22.21 3.60
CA ASP A 83 10.52 -20.89 4.17
C ASP A 83 9.16 -20.18 3.99
N ILE A 84 8.58 -19.74 5.09
CA ILE A 84 7.37 -18.92 5.12
C ILE A 84 7.78 -17.50 5.46
N GLY A 85 7.28 -16.51 4.72
CA GLY A 85 7.61 -15.11 4.93
C GLY A 85 6.42 -14.25 5.34
N TYR A 86 6.61 -13.42 6.33
CA TYR A 86 5.71 -12.34 6.71
C TYR A 86 6.43 -11.01 6.57
N PHE A 87 5.89 -10.13 5.72
CA PHE A 87 6.50 -8.84 5.39
C PHE A 87 5.62 -7.72 5.96
N SER A 88 6.11 -7.05 7.02
CA SER A 88 5.41 -5.97 7.70
C SER A 88 6.01 -4.62 7.34
N GLY A 89 5.17 -3.68 6.93
CA GLY A 89 5.59 -2.30 6.67
C GLY A 89 5.47 -1.37 7.88
N SER A 90 4.77 -1.79 8.95
CA SER A 90 4.57 -0.99 10.16
C SER A 90 4.07 -1.84 11.32
N ILE A 91 4.21 -1.32 12.54
CA ILE A 91 3.69 -1.96 13.78
C ILE A 91 2.15 -2.12 13.81
N THR A 92 1.42 -1.42 12.94
CA THR A 92 -0.05 -1.57 12.85
C THR A 92 -0.48 -2.97 12.39
N HIS A 93 0.47 -3.79 11.96
CA HIS A 93 0.25 -5.18 11.53
C HIS A 93 0.48 -6.22 12.63
N ASN A 94 0.79 -5.83 13.86
CA ASN A 94 0.99 -6.77 14.97
C ASN A 94 -0.25 -7.63 15.21
N ASP A 95 -1.43 -6.99 15.31
CA ASP A 95 -2.71 -7.69 15.52
C ASP A 95 -3.07 -8.63 14.33
N ASP A 96 -2.63 -8.27 13.12
CA ASP A 96 -2.83 -9.10 11.93
C ASP A 96 -1.95 -10.35 11.98
N PHE A 97 -0.71 -10.24 12.48
CA PHE A 97 0.18 -11.38 12.66
C PHE A 97 -0.29 -12.31 13.78
N GLU A 98 -0.79 -11.75 14.88
CA GLU A 98 -1.35 -12.53 15.99
C GLU A 98 -2.49 -13.47 15.54
N LEU A 99 -3.25 -13.11 14.50
CA LEU A 99 -4.33 -13.94 13.94
C LEU A 99 -3.85 -15.33 13.54
N ILE A 100 -2.64 -15.43 13.01
CA ILE A 100 -2.08 -16.68 12.48
C ILE A 100 -1.01 -17.31 13.36
N LEU A 101 -0.62 -16.62 14.42
CA LEU A 101 0.44 -17.09 15.33
C LEU A 101 0.18 -18.50 15.89
N PRO A 102 -1.02 -18.86 16.38
CA PRO A 102 -1.29 -20.21 16.87
C PRO A 102 -1.06 -21.28 15.79
N VAL A 103 -1.49 -21.01 14.56
CA VAL A 103 -1.29 -21.92 13.43
C VAL A 103 0.20 -22.09 13.13
N LEU A 104 0.96 -20.98 13.10
CA LEU A 104 2.40 -21.01 12.85
C LEU A 104 3.14 -21.81 13.91
N LEU A 105 2.80 -21.67 15.19
CA LEU A 105 3.40 -22.43 16.29
C LEU A 105 3.20 -23.92 16.07
N ASN A 106 1.95 -24.36 15.84
CA ASN A 106 1.63 -25.78 15.59
C ASN A 106 2.39 -26.33 14.37
N LEU A 107 2.48 -25.56 13.29
CA LEU A 107 3.19 -25.99 12.09
C LEU A 107 4.70 -26.05 12.29
N MET A 108 5.28 -25.13 13.03
CA MET A 108 6.72 -25.14 13.34
C MET A 108 7.12 -26.26 14.29
N GLU A 109 6.22 -26.70 15.17
CA GLU A 109 6.43 -27.91 15.98
C GLU A 109 6.34 -29.17 15.11
N ARG A 110 5.36 -29.23 14.21
CA ARG A 110 5.13 -30.40 13.33
C ARG A 110 6.20 -30.56 12.26
N TYR A 111 6.68 -29.47 11.66
CA TYR A 111 7.63 -29.50 10.54
C TYR A 111 8.99 -28.91 10.95
N THR A 112 9.96 -29.78 11.24
CA THR A 112 11.29 -29.36 11.72
C THR A 112 12.13 -28.64 10.67
N ASN A 113 11.84 -28.82 9.39
CA ASN A 113 12.48 -28.11 8.26
C ASN A 113 11.79 -26.80 7.87
N LEU A 114 10.75 -26.38 8.62
CA LEU A 114 10.05 -25.12 8.41
C LEU A 114 10.81 -23.97 9.07
N ARG A 115 11.00 -22.87 8.33
CA ARG A 115 11.57 -21.62 8.82
C ARG A 115 10.60 -20.48 8.60
N LEU A 116 10.60 -19.52 9.50
CA LEU A 116 9.76 -18.33 9.46
C LEU A 116 10.62 -17.08 9.31
N HIS A 117 10.42 -16.35 8.22
CA HIS A 117 11.03 -15.05 7.97
C HIS A 117 10.08 -13.94 8.38
N LEU A 118 10.54 -13.10 9.29
CA LEU A 118 9.83 -11.90 9.75
C LEU A 118 10.61 -10.68 9.26
N VAL A 119 9.99 -9.87 8.43
CA VAL A 119 10.65 -8.75 7.76
C VAL A 119 9.95 -7.44 8.09
N GLY A 120 10.73 -6.43 8.51
CA GLY A 120 10.26 -5.08 8.78
C GLY A 120 9.87 -4.84 10.24
N GLU A 121 8.93 -3.93 10.46
CA GLU A 121 8.50 -3.53 11.81
C GLU A 121 7.41 -4.47 12.33
N LEU A 122 7.76 -5.26 13.34
CA LEU A 122 6.87 -6.20 14.03
C LEU A 122 7.38 -6.39 15.46
N ASP A 123 6.47 -6.32 16.43
CA ASP A 123 6.74 -6.78 17.79
C ASP A 123 6.72 -8.31 17.77
N ILE A 124 7.91 -8.89 17.86
CA ILE A 124 8.08 -10.34 17.71
C ILE A 124 7.59 -11.03 18.98
N PRO A 125 6.56 -11.91 18.89
CA PRO A 125 6.07 -12.63 20.05
C PRO A 125 7.16 -13.51 20.69
N GLU A 126 7.35 -13.39 22.02
CA GLU A 126 8.39 -14.13 22.76
C GLU A 126 8.29 -15.64 22.56
N VAL A 127 7.07 -16.16 22.40
CA VAL A 127 6.83 -17.59 22.16
C VAL A 127 7.55 -18.14 20.93
N LEU A 128 7.91 -17.29 19.96
CA LEU A 128 8.68 -17.72 18.78
C LEU A 128 10.15 -18.01 19.08
N GLN A 129 10.69 -17.52 20.20
CA GLN A 129 12.09 -17.75 20.58
C GLN A 129 12.42 -19.23 20.78
N GLN A 130 11.44 -20.07 21.16
CA GLN A 130 11.61 -21.53 21.30
C GLN A 130 12.09 -22.21 20.02
N PHE A 131 11.88 -21.61 18.86
CA PHE A 131 12.28 -22.20 17.57
C PHE A 131 13.71 -21.80 17.14
N GLY A 132 14.38 -20.94 17.90
CA GLY A 132 15.77 -20.58 17.71
C GLY A 132 16.10 -20.10 16.31
N SER A 133 17.09 -20.71 15.66
CA SER A 133 17.57 -20.32 14.32
C SER A 133 16.56 -20.52 13.18
N ARG A 134 15.42 -21.12 13.44
CA ARG A 134 14.33 -21.24 12.46
C ARG A 134 13.49 -19.97 12.34
N ILE A 135 13.64 -19.02 13.26
CA ILE A 135 13.08 -17.66 13.16
C ILE A 135 14.16 -16.76 12.59
N ILE A 136 13.92 -16.23 11.40
CA ILE A 136 14.84 -15.36 10.68
C ILE A 136 14.26 -13.95 10.64
N ILE A 137 14.91 -13.04 11.35
CA ILE A 137 14.44 -11.66 11.49
C ILE A 137 15.26 -10.78 10.55
N HIS A 138 14.54 -9.96 9.78
CA HIS A 138 15.13 -8.93 8.95
C HIS A 138 14.58 -7.57 9.40
N SER A 139 15.46 -6.61 9.63
CA SER A 139 15.06 -5.23 9.87
C SER A 139 14.33 -4.65 8.66
N PHE A 140 13.79 -3.45 8.80
CA PHE A 140 13.23 -2.71 7.67
C PHE A 140 14.29 -2.54 6.57
N ILE A 141 13.88 -2.78 5.32
CA ILE A 141 14.76 -2.79 4.15
C ILE A 141 14.29 -1.79 3.09
N ASP A 142 15.21 -1.41 2.22
CA ASP A 142 14.85 -0.67 1.00
C ASP A 142 13.90 -1.53 0.15
N TRP A 143 12.83 -0.93 -0.37
CA TRP A 143 11.84 -1.60 -1.21
C TRP A 143 12.45 -2.27 -2.46
N LYS A 144 13.61 -1.81 -2.93
CA LYS A 144 14.33 -2.43 -4.04
C LYS A 144 14.86 -3.82 -3.74
N GLU A 145 15.14 -4.10 -2.45
CA GLU A 145 15.56 -5.42 -1.98
C GLU A 145 14.39 -6.36 -1.68
N LEU A 146 13.18 -5.82 -1.58
CA LEU A 146 11.99 -6.59 -1.23
C LEU A 146 11.74 -7.77 -2.18
N PRO A 147 11.84 -7.63 -3.52
CA PRO A 147 11.67 -8.76 -4.43
C PRO A 147 12.65 -9.91 -4.14
N ARG A 148 13.88 -9.60 -3.76
CA ARG A 148 14.88 -10.60 -3.41
C ARG A 148 14.47 -11.36 -2.15
N LEU A 149 14.14 -10.67 -1.08
CA LEU A 149 13.72 -11.31 0.17
C LEU A 149 12.43 -12.13 0.01
N ILE A 150 11.45 -11.62 -0.73
CA ILE A 150 10.22 -12.39 -1.00
C ILE A 150 10.56 -13.64 -1.84
N SER A 151 11.49 -13.57 -2.77
CA SER A 151 11.88 -14.73 -3.58
C SER A 151 12.60 -15.82 -2.78
N ASP A 152 13.18 -15.47 -1.63
CA ASP A 152 13.85 -16.42 -0.72
C ASP A 152 12.84 -17.25 0.08
N VAL A 153 11.56 -16.91 0.12
CA VAL A 153 10.54 -17.72 0.78
C VAL A 153 9.75 -18.59 -0.21
N ASP A 154 9.12 -19.63 0.31
CA ASP A 154 8.30 -20.57 -0.47
C ASP A 154 6.80 -20.23 -0.40
N ILE A 155 6.39 -19.54 0.66
CA ILE A 155 5.01 -19.13 0.92
C ILE A 155 5.04 -17.73 1.53
N ASN A 156 4.27 -16.82 0.98
CA ASN A 156 4.04 -15.47 1.51
C ASN A 156 2.76 -15.45 2.35
N LEU A 157 2.81 -14.79 3.51
CA LEU A 157 1.66 -14.61 4.40
C LEU A 157 1.12 -13.18 4.30
N ALA A 158 -0.19 -13.06 4.16
CA ALA A 158 -0.89 -11.80 4.16
C ALA A 158 -2.15 -11.85 5.06
N PRO A 159 -1.98 -12.07 6.38
CA PRO A 159 -3.11 -12.03 7.30
C PRO A 159 -3.63 -10.61 7.47
N LEU A 160 -4.93 -10.49 7.58
CA LEU A 160 -5.65 -9.27 7.94
C LEU A 160 -6.84 -9.63 8.82
N ARG A 161 -6.99 -8.98 9.97
CA ARG A 161 -8.24 -9.04 10.76
C ARG A 161 -9.37 -8.42 9.95
N ASN A 162 -10.57 -8.96 10.08
CA ASN A 162 -11.75 -8.45 9.39
C ASN A 162 -12.28 -7.17 10.07
N THR A 163 -11.58 -6.06 9.88
CA THR A 163 -11.95 -4.73 10.35
C THR A 163 -12.24 -3.80 9.17
N LEU A 164 -12.96 -2.71 9.39
CA LEU A 164 -13.20 -1.69 8.37
C LEU A 164 -11.88 -1.13 7.82
N PHE A 165 -10.92 -0.87 8.71
CA PHE A 165 -9.59 -0.41 8.34
C PHE A 165 -8.87 -1.40 7.40
N ASN A 166 -8.84 -2.68 7.74
CA ASN A 166 -8.17 -3.68 6.95
C ASN A 166 -8.87 -3.97 5.61
N LYS A 167 -10.18 -3.79 5.53
CA LYS A 167 -10.93 -3.86 4.26
C LYS A 167 -10.50 -2.76 3.28
N ALA A 168 -10.03 -1.63 3.79
CA ALA A 168 -9.55 -0.51 3.00
C ALA A 168 -8.11 -0.69 2.47
N LYS A 169 -7.34 -1.63 3.03
CA LYS A 169 -5.97 -1.91 2.60
C LYS A 169 -5.92 -2.52 1.20
N SER A 170 -4.89 -2.16 0.45
CA SER A 170 -4.63 -2.71 -0.88
C SER A 170 -3.95 -4.08 -0.83
N GLU A 171 -3.93 -4.75 -1.96
CA GLU A 171 -3.40 -6.10 -2.17
C GLU A 171 -1.88 -6.16 -2.43
N ASN A 172 -1.11 -5.13 -2.11
CA ASN A 172 0.32 -5.01 -2.43
C ASN A 172 1.13 -6.24 -2.05
N LYS A 173 0.96 -6.78 -0.83
CA LYS A 173 1.70 -7.97 -0.36
C LYS A 173 1.54 -9.17 -1.30
N TRP A 174 0.35 -9.33 -1.89
CA TRP A 174 0.08 -10.38 -2.86
C TRP A 174 0.70 -10.07 -4.22
N VAL A 175 0.59 -8.82 -4.72
CA VAL A 175 1.19 -8.40 -6.00
C VAL A 175 2.70 -8.57 -5.97
N GLU A 176 3.36 -8.12 -4.90
CA GLU A 176 4.81 -8.22 -4.71
C GLU A 176 5.29 -9.68 -4.71
N ALA A 177 4.58 -10.56 -4.00
CA ALA A 177 4.88 -11.99 -3.98
C ALA A 177 4.61 -12.67 -5.33
N ALA A 178 3.52 -12.30 -5.99
CA ALA A 178 3.17 -12.82 -7.31
C ALA A 178 4.24 -12.50 -8.36
N LEU A 179 4.81 -11.30 -8.34
CA LEU A 179 5.86 -10.89 -9.30
C LEU A 179 7.15 -11.72 -9.18
N VAL A 180 7.38 -12.36 -8.05
CA VAL A 180 8.49 -13.30 -7.85
C VAL A 180 8.05 -14.77 -7.78
N LYS A 181 6.83 -15.06 -8.25
CA LYS A 181 6.24 -16.42 -8.31
C LYS A 181 6.15 -17.12 -6.95
N VAL A 182 5.93 -16.38 -5.88
CA VAL A 182 5.70 -16.92 -4.55
C VAL A 182 4.20 -16.92 -4.26
N PRO A 183 3.61 -18.10 -3.96
CA PRO A 183 2.19 -18.20 -3.62
C PRO A 183 1.90 -17.47 -2.32
N THR A 184 0.77 -16.76 -2.27
CA THR A 184 0.32 -16.06 -1.07
C THR A 184 -0.86 -16.80 -0.44
N VAL A 185 -0.79 -16.97 0.89
CA VAL A 185 -1.93 -17.29 1.73
C VAL A 185 -2.38 -15.99 2.41
N ALA A 186 -3.63 -15.59 2.19
CA ALA A 186 -4.16 -14.31 2.64
C ALA A 186 -5.50 -14.47 3.36
N SER A 187 -5.86 -13.50 4.19
CA SER A 187 -7.22 -13.41 4.73
C SER A 187 -8.25 -13.12 3.63
N ASP A 188 -9.43 -13.72 3.71
CA ASP A 188 -10.59 -13.45 2.84
C ASP A 188 -11.24 -12.10 3.19
N VAL A 189 -10.46 -11.02 3.06
CA VAL A 189 -10.80 -9.66 3.49
C VAL A 189 -10.40 -8.63 2.43
N GLY A 190 -11.28 -7.64 2.21
CA GLY A 190 -11.00 -6.46 1.41
C GLY A 190 -10.47 -6.75 0.01
N ALA A 191 -9.40 -6.09 -0.38
CA ALA A 191 -8.83 -6.21 -1.71
C ALA A 191 -8.27 -7.62 -2.02
N PHE A 192 -7.81 -8.38 -1.02
CA PHE A 192 -7.41 -9.77 -1.24
C PHE A 192 -8.57 -10.62 -1.73
N LYS A 193 -9.76 -10.49 -1.10
CA LYS A 193 -10.99 -11.19 -1.51
C LYS A 193 -11.41 -10.85 -2.93
N GLU A 194 -11.20 -9.61 -3.36
CA GLU A 194 -11.59 -9.15 -4.69
C GLU A 194 -10.62 -9.62 -5.79
N MET A 195 -9.33 -9.71 -5.46
CA MET A 195 -8.28 -9.87 -6.46
C MET A 195 -7.72 -11.29 -6.54
N ILE A 196 -7.74 -12.04 -5.45
CA ILE A 196 -7.22 -13.40 -5.42
C ILE A 196 -8.30 -14.38 -5.89
N VAL A 197 -7.97 -15.13 -6.93
CA VAL A 197 -8.80 -16.26 -7.38
C VAL A 197 -8.42 -17.48 -6.54
N GLN A 198 -9.34 -17.91 -5.67
CA GLN A 198 -9.13 -18.99 -4.69
C GLN A 198 -8.51 -20.25 -5.30
N GLY A 199 -7.39 -20.68 -4.73
CA GLY A 199 -6.67 -21.89 -5.17
C GLY A 199 -5.98 -21.77 -6.53
N GLN A 200 -6.08 -20.62 -7.20
CA GLN A 200 -5.45 -20.39 -8.50
C GLN A 200 -4.34 -19.35 -8.44
N THR A 201 -4.63 -18.13 -7.95
CA THR A 201 -3.66 -17.05 -7.86
C THR A 201 -3.23 -16.74 -6.42
N GLY A 202 -3.73 -17.50 -5.47
CA GLY A 202 -3.46 -17.46 -4.04
C GLY A 202 -4.46 -18.30 -3.29
N VAL A 203 -4.34 -18.35 -1.97
CA VAL A 203 -5.27 -19.07 -1.10
C VAL A 203 -5.87 -18.10 -0.09
N LEU A 204 -7.20 -18.00 -0.07
CA LEU A 204 -7.96 -17.16 0.85
C LEU A 204 -8.41 -17.97 2.06
N CYS A 205 -8.22 -17.41 3.25
CA CYS A 205 -8.55 -18.05 4.53
C CYS A 205 -9.44 -17.12 5.38
N ASN A 206 -10.52 -17.67 5.92
CA ASN A 206 -11.48 -16.95 6.77
C ASN A 206 -11.58 -17.52 8.20
N SER A 207 -10.81 -18.53 8.53
CA SER A 207 -10.78 -19.18 9.85
C SER A 207 -9.40 -19.77 10.13
N GLU A 208 -9.07 -20.00 11.40
CA GLU A 208 -7.84 -20.65 11.82
C GLU A 208 -7.64 -22.01 11.11
N LYS A 209 -8.70 -22.82 11.05
CA LYS A 209 -8.66 -24.11 10.36
C LYS A 209 -8.39 -23.97 8.86
N ALA A 210 -8.90 -22.93 8.21
CA ALA A 210 -8.61 -22.65 6.80
C ALA A 210 -7.14 -22.29 6.60
N TRP A 211 -6.56 -21.47 7.50
CA TRP A 211 -5.13 -21.14 7.51
C TRP A 211 -4.28 -22.39 7.69
N GLU A 212 -4.60 -23.22 8.69
CA GLU A 212 -3.88 -24.47 8.95
C GLU A 212 -3.90 -25.38 7.72
N ASN A 213 -5.05 -25.66 7.16
CA ASN A 213 -5.19 -26.54 6.00
C ASN A 213 -4.46 -25.98 4.77
N ALA A 214 -4.56 -24.67 4.50
CA ALA A 214 -3.90 -24.03 3.39
C ALA A 214 -2.39 -24.11 3.51
N LEU A 215 -1.85 -23.87 4.70
CA LEU A 215 -0.40 -23.93 4.95
C LEU A 215 0.13 -25.34 4.90
N ILE A 216 -0.57 -26.34 5.48
CA ILE A 216 -0.20 -27.75 5.37
C ILE A 216 -0.10 -28.16 3.91
N ASP A 217 -1.14 -27.88 3.15
CA ASP A 217 -1.21 -28.25 1.74
C ASP A 217 -0.06 -27.62 0.92
N LEU A 218 0.26 -26.36 1.17
CA LEU A 218 1.39 -25.70 0.49
C LEU A 218 2.77 -26.13 1.04
N ILE A 219 2.88 -26.51 2.30
CA ILE A 219 4.13 -27.06 2.88
C ILE A 219 4.42 -28.41 2.22
N GLU A 220 3.44 -29.29 2.16
CA GLU A 220 3.62 -30.65 1.67
C GLU A 220 3.66 -30.75 0.14
N ASN A 221 2.99 -29.84 -0.58
CA ASN A 221 2.84 -29.90 -2.03
C ASN A 221 3.63 -28.81 -2.79
N ARG A 222 4.90 -29.13 -3.10
CA ARG A 222 5.75 -28.24 -3.89
C ARG A 222 5.17 -27.87 -5.25
N ASN A 223 4.54 -28.82 -5.95
CA ASN A 223 3.96 -28.56 -7.28
C ASN A 223 2.81 -27.55 -7.20
N LYS A 224 2.01 -27.61 -6.15
CA LYS A 224 0.93 -26.66 -5.91
C LYS A 224 1.45 -25.26 -5.69
N ARG A 225 2.55 -25.11 -4.89
CA ARG A 225 3.22 -23.81 -4.73
C ARG A 225 3.64 -23.22 -6.07
N ILE A 226 4.27 -24.04 -6.93
CA ILE A 226 4.73 -23.60 -8.25
C ILE A 226 3.55 -23.18 -9.15
N ILE A 227 2.48 -23.98 -9.19
CA ILE A 227 1.31 -23.71 -10.03
C ILE A 227 0.61 -22.40 -9.59
N ILE A 228 0.38 -22.23 -8.30
CA ILE A 228 -0.27 -21.02 -7.77
C ILE A 228 0.61 -19.81 -8.00
N GLY A 229 1.90 -19.90 -7.70
CA GLY A 229 2.85 -18.80 -7.92
C GLY A 229 2.95 -18.39 -9.38
N GLU A 230 2.98 -19.34 -10.31
CA GLU A 230 3.00 -19.06 -11.75
C GLU A 230 1.69 -18.39 -12.22
N LYS A 231 0.54 -18.90 -11.82
CA LYS A 231 -0.75 -18.31 -12.18
C LYS A 231 -0.91 -16.90 -11.59
N ALA A 232 -0.46 -16.67 -10.35
CA ALA A 232 -0.44 -15.36 -9.73
C ALA A 232 0.45 -14.39 -10.52
N TYR A 233 1.65 -14.83 -10.89
CA TYR A 233 2.58 -14.06 -11.72
C TYR A 233 1.94 -13.63 -13.05
N GLN A 234 1.36 -14.57 -13.78
CA GLN A 234 0.71 -14.27 -15.08
C GLN A 234 -0.46 -13.30 -14.91
N PHE A 235 -1.26 -13.50 -13.86
CA PHE A 235 -2.35 -12.58 -13.55
C PHE A 235 -1.85 -11.17 -13.25
N CYS A 236 -0.84 -11.04 -12.39
CA CYS A 236 -0.31 -9.74 -11.99
C CYS A 236 0.43 -9.05 -13.13
N LYS A 237 1.20 -9.77 -13.96
CA LYS A 237 1.81 -9.22 -15.17
C LYS A 237 0.77 -8.63 -16.13
N LYS A 238 -0.41 -9.24 -16.22
CA LYS A 238 -1.48 -8.77 -17.10
C LYS A 238 -2.26 -7.59 -16.49
N ASN A 239 -2.52 -7.62 -15.18
CA ASN A 239 -3.55 -6.77 -14.57
C ASN A 239 -3.02 -5.79 -13.51
N CYS A 240 -1.82 -6.02 -12.93
CA CYS A 240 -1.34 -5.28 -11.76
C CYS A 240 -0.07 -4.45 -12.04
N LEU A 241 0.21 -4.12 -13.28
CA LEU A 241 1.32 -3.23 -13.64
C LEU A 241 0.83 -1.82 -13.96
N THR A 242 1.54 -0.82 -13.48
CA THR A 242 1.11 0.59 -13.57
C THR A 242 0.89 1.00 -15.02
N TYR A 243 1.83 0.72 -15.91
CA TYR A 243 1.73 1.10 -17.32
C TYR A 243 0.59 0.41 -18.09
N ARG A 244 0.04 -0.69 -17.58
CA ARG A 244 -1.13 -1.38 -18.16
C ARG A 244 -2.46 -0.81 -17.67
N ASN A 245 -2.46 -0.06 -16.56
CA ASN A 245 -3.66 0.48 -15.93
C ASN A 245 -3.80 2.00 -16.08
N ALA A 246 -2.78 2.67 -16.63
CA ALA A 246 -2.75 4.12 -16.76
C ALA A 246 -3.95 4.70 -17.53
N ASN A 247 -4.39 4.03 -18.60
CA ASN A 247 -5.47 4.51 -19.47
C ASN A 247 -6.77 4.77 -18.70
N LYS A 248 -7.11 3.94 -17.71
CA LYS A 248 -8.35 4.10 -16.94
C LYS A 248 -8.37 5.41 -16.16
N LEU A 249 -7.24 5.73 -15.51
CA LEU A 249 -7.10 6.99 -14.79
C LEU A 249 -7.10 8.18 -15.75
N THR A 250 -6.40 8.06 -16.87
CA THR A 250 -6.36 9.10 -17.89
C THR A 250 -7.77 9.37 -18.47
N THR A 251 -8.54 8.31 -18.75
CA THR A 251 -9.93 8.46 -19.21
C THR A 251 -10.76 9.19 -18.16
N PHE A 252 -10.73 8.75 -16.90
CA PHE A 252 -11.45 9.42 -15.81
C PHE A 252 -11.08 10.89 -15.71
N ILE A 253 -9.79 11.20 -15.78
CA ILE A 253 -9.31 12.57 -15.73
C ILE A 253 -9.82 13.36 -16.95
N ASN A 254 -9.68 12.84 -18.17
CA ASN A 254 -10.10 13.54 -19.39
C ASN A 254 -11.62 13.74 -19.50
N GLU A 255 -12.42 12.86 -18.92
CA GLU A 255 -13.87 13.02 -18.84
C GLU A 255 -14.28 14.18 -17.92
N HIS A 256 -13.40 14.55 -16.97
CA HIS A 256 -13.66 15.55 -15.94
C HIS A 256 -12.86 16.85 -16.13
N LEU A 257 -12.02 16.92 -17.17
CA LEU A 257 -11.01 17.95 -17.33
C LEU A 257 -10.89 18.57 -18.70
N ASN A 258 -10.64 19.86 -18.64
CA ASN A 258 -9.90 20.58 -19.66
C ASN A 258 -8.50 20.95 -19.12
N GLU A 259 -7.50 20.22 -19.56
CA GLU A 259 -6.17 20.66 -19.97
C GLU A 259 -5.01 20.62 -18.97
N ASN A 260 -5.06 21.05 -17.70
CA ASN A 260 -3.86 21.01 -16.85
C ASN A 260 -4.08 20.59 -15.40
N ILE A 261 -3.13 19.79 -14.88
CA ILE A 261 -3.23 19.17 -13.56
C ILE A 261 -2.01 19.52 -12.72
N LEU A 262 -2.22 19.90 -11.47
CA LEU A 262 -1.16 20.05 -10.48
C LEU A 262 -1.30 19.02 -9.37
N PHE A 263 -0.32 18.13 -9.23
CA PHE A 263 -0.18 17.28 -8.05
C PHE A 263 0.60 18.02 -6.97
N VAL A 264 0.01 18.20 -5.80
CA VAL A 264 0.65 18.87 -4.66
C VAL A 264 1.21 17.83 -3.70
N LEU A 265 2.53 17.79 -3.60
CA LEU A 265 3.29 16.92 -2.72
C LEU A 265 3.71 17.65 -1.44
N PRO A 266 3.81 16.98 -0.29
CA PRO A 266 4.33 17.59 0.94
C PRO A 266 5.81 17.96 0.80
N SER A 267 6.57 17.11 0.12
CA SER A 267 7.99 17.29 -0.21
C SER A 267 8.34 16.38 -1.39
N LEU A 268 9.57 16.47 -1.86
CA LEU A 268 10.12 15.52 -2.84
C LEU A 268 10.92 14.38 -2.17
N GLU A 269 10.76 14.15 -0.89
CA GLU A 269 11.42 13.06 -0.16
C GLU A 269 10.91 11.68 -0.57
N ILE A 270 11.81 10.68 -0.54
CA ILE A 270 11.49 9.30 -0.94
C ILE A 270 10.47 8.67 0.02
N SER A 271 9.25 8.55 -0.44
CA SER A 271 8.19 7.80 0.22
C SER A 271 7.34 7.07 -0.81
N GLY A 272 6.68 5.99 -0.39
CA GLY A 272 5.79 5.24 -1.28
C GLY A 272 4.69 6.11 -1.89
N GLY A 273 4.10 7.01 -1.09
CA GLY A 273 3.03 7.90 -1.52
C GLY A 273 3.48 8.92 -2.56
N VAL A 274 4.65 9.52 -2.35
CA VAL A 274 5.23 10.47 -3.32
C VAL A 274 5.59 9.77 -4.63
N LEU A 275 6.21 8.57 -4.57
CA LEU A 275 6.51 7.78 -5.77
C LEU A 275 5.26 7.46 -6.58
N VAL A 276 4.18 7.08 -5.94
CA VAL A 276 2.91 6.79 -6.61
C VAL A 276 2.39 8.04 -7.32
N ALA A 277 2.35 9.19 -6.66
CA ALA A 277 1.89 10.44 -7.25
C ALA A 277 2.76 10.86 -8.44
N LEU A 278 4.08 10.78 -8.30
CA LEU A 278 5.01 11.09 -9.39
C LEU A 278 4.84 10.17 -10.58
N LYS A 279 4.68 8.85 -10.34
CA LYS A 279 4.44 7.89 -11.43
C LYS A 279 3.11 8.11 -12.14
N HIS A 280 2.06 8.52 -11.44
CA HIS A 280 0.81 8.91 -12.06
C HIS A 280 0.99 10.15 -12.95
N ALA A 281 1.65 11.18 -12.44
CA ALA A 281 1.94 12.40 -13.20
C ALA A 281 2.75 12.12 -14.47
N GLU A 282 3.79 11.29 -14.36
CA GLU A 282 4.62 10.86 -15.48
C GLU A 282 3.83 10.09 -16.55
N ILE A 283 2.92 9.22 -16.12
CA ILE A 283 2.06 8.47 -17.03
C ILE A 283 1.09 9.40 -17.74
N LEU A 284 0.44 10.32 -17.02
CA LEU A 284 -0.46 11.30 -17.61
C LEU A 284 0.25 12.16 -18.66
N GLN A 285 1.49 12.59 -18.39
CA GLN A 285 2.30 13.32 -19.36
C GLN A 285 2.55 12.50 -20.63
N LYS A 286 2.79 11.19 -20.52
CA LYS A 286 2.93 10.29 -21.70
C LYS A 286 1.64 10.22 -22.55
N TYR A 287 0.49 10.53 -21.96
CA TYR A 287 -0.80 10.61 -22.66
C TYR A 287 -1.18 12.04 -23.07
N ASN A 288 -0.19 12.94 -23.14
CA ASN A 288 -0.37 14.34 -23.53
C ASN A 288 -1.27 15.18 -22.60
N VAL A 289 -1.39 14.78 -21.35
CA VAL A 289 -2.02 15.60 -20.32
C VAL A 289 -0.97 16.57 -19.79
N ASP A 290 -1.29 17.86 -19.71
CA ASP A 290 -0.39 18.84 -19.10
C ASP A 290 -0.37 18.65 -17.57
N VAL A 291 0.73 18.13 -17.04
CA VAL A 291 0.86 17.80 -15.62
C VAL A 291 2.08 18.44 -15.03
N SER A 292 1.90 19.04 -13.87
CA SER A 292 2.99 19.60 -13.06
C SER A 292 2.98 19.04 -11.64
N ILE A 293 4.14 19.07 -11.01
CA ILE A 293 4.33 18.71 -9.62
C ILE A 293 4.57 19.97 -8.80
N GLY A 294 3.71 20.21 -7.82
CA GLY A 294 3.94 21.21 -6.79
C GLY A 294 4.49 20.58 -5.52
N TYR A 295 5.43 21.18 -4.86
CA TYR A 295 5.93 20.73 -3.56
C TYR A 295 5.91 21.87 -2.54
N ILE A 296 5.59 21.52 -1.27
CA ILE A 296 5.51 22.48 -0.18
C ILE A 296 6.89 22.69 0.46
N ASN A 297 7.60 21.60 0.74
CA ASN A 297 8.93 21.62 1.33
C ASN A 297 9.99 21.18 0.32
N ALA A 298 11.04 21.98 0.15
CA ALA A 298 12.12 21.69 -0.79
C ALA A 298 13.02 20.56 -0.27
N THR A 299 13.24 19.55 -1.12
CA THR A 299 14.26 18.51 -0.93
C THR A 299 14.82 18.09 -2.28
N GLU A 300 16.16 18.06 -2.40
CA GLU A 300 16.81 18.15 -3.71
C GLU A 300 17.07 16.82 -4.46
N LYS A 301 16.94 15.65 -3.85
CA LYS A 301 17.73 14.49 -4.35
C LYS A 301 17.03 13.43 -5.17
N TRP A 302 15.73 13.47 -5.45
CA TRP A 302 15.12 12.30 -6.10
C TRP A 302 14.28 12.50 -7.35
N TYR A 303 14.11 13.74 -7.75
CA TYR A 303 13.55 14.06 -9.04
C TYR A 303 14.37 13.50 -10.22
N GLU A 304 15.68 13.33 -10.02
CA GLU A 304 16.60 12.71 -11.00
C GLU A 304 16.30 11.24 -11.33
N LEU A 305 15.48 10.58 -10.52
CA LEU A 305 15.08 9.17 -10.72
C LEU A 305 13.88 8.99 -11.65
N LEU A 306 13.24 10.07 -12.09
CA LEU A 306 12.13 10.00 -13.03
C LEU A 306 12.65 9.87 -14.46
N GLU A 307 11.99 9.01 -15.26
CA GLU A 307 12.31 8.81 -16.68
C GLU A 307 11.98 10.03 -17.55
N THR A 308 11.00 10.84 -17.11
CA THR A 308 10.54 12.05 -17.78
C THR A 308 10.74 13.27 -16.90
N LYS A 309 11.04 14.42 -17.51
CA LYS A 309 11.17 15.69 -16.82
C LYS A 309 9.80 16.35 -16.66
N LEU A 310 9.11 16.06 -15.58
CA LEU A 310 7.90 16.79 -15.21
C LEU A 310 8.26 18.23 -14.80
N PRO A 311 7.44 19.24 -15.14
CA PRO A 311 7.56 20.56 -14.55
C PRO A 311 7.36 20.47 -13.04
N VAL A 312 8.35 20.95 -12.28
CA VAL A 312 8.32 20.95 -10.82
C VAL A 312 8.38 22.39 -10.32
N LEU A 313 7.49 22.75 -9.41
CA LEU A 313 7.41 24.12 -8.88
C LEU A 313 7.16 24.13 -7.38
N PRO A 314 7.76 25.11 -6.65
CA PRO A 314 7.40 25.32 -5.26
C PRO A 314 5.97 25.83 -5.16
N VAL A 315 5.24 25.31 -4.18
CA VAL A 315 3.86 25.71 -3.92
C VAL A 315 3.83 26.53 -2.63
N ASN A 316 3.46 27.79 -2.77
CA ASN A 316 3.16 28.63 -1.62
C ASN A 316 1.64 28.80 -1.52
N PRO A 317 1.00 28.39 -0.40
CA PRO A 317 -0.43 28.50 -0.20
C PRO A 317 -1.01 29.91 -0.44
N GLU A 318 -0.19 30.94 -0.29
CA GLU A 318 -0.61 32.33 -0.42
C GLU A 318 -0.47 32.90 -1.84
N SER A 319 0.27 32.24 -2.73
CA SER A 319 0.65 32.79 -4.05
C SER A 319 0.03 32.11 -5.26
N ILE A 320 -0.80 31.08 -5.06
CA ILE A 320 -1.33 30.29 -6.17
C ILE A 320 -2.65 30.84 -6.62
N LYS A 321 -2.64 31.54 -7.74
CA LYS A 321 -3.84 31.98 -8.45
C LYS A 321 -3.96 31.26 -9.79
N GLY A 322 -5.14 30.70 -10.04
CA GLY A 322 -5.79 30.48 -11.30
C GLY A 322 -5.00 30.03 -12.53
N LYS A 323 -4.15 28.99 -12.42
CA LYS A 323 -3.45 28.43 -13.58
C LYS A 323 -3.86 27.00 -13.90
N TRP A 324 -4.54 26.33 -12.98
CA TRP A 324 -4.77 24.89 -13.02
C TRP A 324 -6.25 24.55 -13.13
N ASN A 325 -6.58 23.64 -14.03
CA ASN A 325 -7.95 23.13 -14.11
C ASN A 325 -8.23 22.14 -12.98
N ILE A 326 -7.21 21.32 -12.63
CA ILE A 326 -7.26 20.47 -11.44
C ILE A 326 -6.06 20.65 -10.55
N VAL A 327 -6.32 20.61 -9.26
CA VAL A 327 -5.30 20.50 -8.21
C VAL A 327 -5.57 19.27 -7.37
N VAL A 328 -4.58 18.38 -7.30
CA VAL A 328 -4.68 17.10 -6.60
C VAL A 328 -3.86 17.15 -5.32
N ALA A 329 -4.50 17.08 -4.16
CA ALA A 329 -3.82 16.81 -2.90
C ALA A 329 -3.38 15.34 -2.88
N THR A 330 -2.14 15.08 -2.49
CA THR A 330 -1.60 13.71 -2.47
C THR A 330 -1.38 13.17 -1.08
N MET A 331 -1.51 14.03 -0.07
CA MET A 331 -1.34 13.70 1.34
C MET A 331 -2.21 14.64 2.19
N TRP A 332 -2.59 14.22 3.40
CA TRP A 332 -3.36 15.06 4.33
C TRP A 332 -2.73 16.45 4.55
N SER A 333 -1.39 16.51 4.65
CA SER A 333 -0.65 17.77 4.85
C SER A 333 -0.72 18.72 3.66
N THR A 334 -1.13 18.25 2.49
CA THR A 334 -1.28 19.08 1.27
C THR A 334 -2.71 19.57 1.08
N LEU A 335 -3.68 19.06 1.84
CA LEU A 335 -5.09 19.41 1.70
C LEU A 335 -5.37 20.89 1.96
N ASP A 336 -4.78 21.47 3.03
CA ASP A 336 -4.96 22.89 3.34
C ASP A 336 -4.42 23.79 2.23
N THR A 337 -3.31 23.40 1.62
CA THR A 337 -2.75 24.10 0.47
C THR A 337 -3.72 24.04 -0.71
N VAL A 338 -4.19 22.86 -1.06
CA VAL A 338 -5.16 22.65 -2.17
C VAL A 338 -6.46 23.38 -1.90
N LYS A 339 -6.95 23.40 -0.65
CA LYS A 339 -8.16 24.13 -0.26
C LYS A 339 -8.09 25.61 -0.55
N ARG A 340 -6.92 26.23 -0.34
CA ARG A 340 -6.70 27.70 -0.54
C ARG A 340 -6.54 28.09 -2.00
N TYR A 341 -6.44 27.12 -2.93
CA TYR A 341 -6.45 27.43 -4.35
C TYR A 341 -7.79 28.07 -4.74
N GLU A 342 -7.73 29.28 -5.25
CA GLU A 342 -8.84 29.96 -5.90
C GLU A 342 -8.70 29.79 -7.41
N ASP A 343 -9.79 29.93 -8.16
CA ASP A 343 -9.82 29.84 -9.64
C ASP A 343 -9.37 28.46 -10.22
N VAL A 344 -9.61 27.36 -9.53
CA VAL A 344 -9.49 26.02 -10.08
C VAL A 344 -10.85 25.41 -10.36
N GLN A 345 -10.98 24.71 -11.46
CA GLN A 345 -12.25 24.09 -11.83
C GLN A 345 -12.59 22.92 -10.90
N ARG A 346 -11.56 22.13 -10.52
CA ARG A 346 -11.75 20.98 -9.64
C ARG A 346 -10.58 20.77 -8.67
N LYS A 347 -10.92 20.37 -7.46
CA LYS A 347 -9.98 19.94 -6.43
C LYS A 347 -10.16 18.46 -6.17
N MET A 348 -9.06 17.69 -6.16
CA MET A 348 -9.06 16.26 -5.95
C MET A 348 -8.17 15.87 -4.79
N TYR A 349 -8.45 14.73 -4.19
CA TYR A 349 -7.60 14.13 -3.17
C TYR A 349 -7.24 12.68 -3.55
N LEU A 350 -5.96 12.42 -3.76
CA LEU A 350 -5.42 11.07 -3.98
C LEU A 350 -5.25 10.38 -2.63
N VAL A 351 -6.30 9.71 -2.17
CA VAL A 351 -6.28 8.96 -0.90
C VAL A 351 -5.64 7.60 -1.12
N GLN A 352 -4.43 7.42 -0.63
CA GLN A 352 -3.66 6.19 -0.80
C GLN A 352 -3.73 5.27 0.42
N ASN A 353 -3.72 5.84 1.63
CA ASN A 353 -3.76 5.12 2.89
C ASN A 353 -4.21 6.04 4.02
N TYR A 354 -4.36 5.48 5.23
CA TYR A 354 -4.50 6.29 6.43
C TYR A 354 -3.12 6.76 6.91
N GLU A 355 -2.83 8.03 6.65
CA GLU A 355 -1.47 8.57 6.68
C GLU A 355 -0.90 8.82 8.08
N THR A 356 -1.73 8.91 9.13
CA THR A 356 -1.25 8.97 10.52
C THR A 356 -0.53 7.71 10.95
N ASP A 357 -0.82 6.58 10.32
CA ASP A 357 -0.18 5.31 10.64
C ASP A 357 1.25 5.18 10.09
N PHE A 358 1.69 6.13 9.26
CA PHE A 358 3.09 6.20 8.83
C PHE A 358 4.05 6.69 9.93
N TYR A 359 3.52 7.21 11.04
CA TYR A 359 4.30 7.79 12.11
C TYR A 359 4.13 7.02 13.42
N GLN A 360 5.21 6.73 14.11
CA GLN A 360 5.18 6.05 15.41
C GLN A 360 4.49 6.92 16.48
N LEU A 361 3.86 6.27 17.46
CA LEU A 361 3.33 6.95 18.64
C LEU A 361 4.46 7.73 19.34
N GLY A 362 4.20 9.02 19.60
CA GLY A 362 5.20 9.89 20.22
C GLY A 362 6.11 10.66 19.24
N ASP A 363 6.10 10.31 17.96
CA ASP A 363 6.83 11.04 16.93
C ASP A 363 6.29 12.47 16.80
N VAL A 364 7.21 13.43 16.67
CA VAL A 364 6.88 14.84 16.43
C VAL A 364 6.10 15.00 15.11
N SER A 365 6.43 14.20 14.10
CA SER A 365 5.74 14.18 12.81
C SER A 365 4.30 13.67 12.94
N ARG A 366 4.04 12.67 13.81
CA ARG A 366 2.69 12.24 14.14
C ARG A 366 1.89 13.33 14.85
N LYS A 367 2.53 14.04 15.81
CA LYS A 367 1.90 15.18 16.48
C LYS A 367 1.62 16.33 15.52
N LYS A 368 2.53 16.59 14.58
CA LYS A 368 2.33 17.59 13.52
C LYS A 368 1.26 17.13 12.53
N ALA A 369 1.29 15.89 12.10
CA ALA A 369 0.23 15.30 11.28
C ALA A 369 -1.13 15.46 11.99
N ASN A 370 -1.19 15.22 13.28
CA ASN A 370 -2.40 15.44 14.08
C ASN A 370 -2.74 16.91 14.32
N SER A 371 -1.81 17.85 14.27
CA SER A 371 -2.05 19.26 14.59
C SER A 371 -2.42 20.15 13.38
N THR A 372 -2.37 19.60 12.18
CA THR A 372 -2.70 20.34 10.93
C THR A 372 -4.15 20.12 10.48
N TYR A 373 -4.91 19.39 11.24
CA TYR A 373 -6.36 19.24 11.09
C TYR A 373 -7.09 20.10 12.16
#